data_83a1ae988ced8c91388fb0731c05a4f5
#
_entry.id   83a1ae988ced8c91388fb0731c05a4f5
#
_cell.length_a   1.000
_cell.length_b   1.000
_cell.length_c   1.000
_cell.angle_alpha   90.00
_cell.angle_beta   90.00
_cell.angle_gamma   90.00
#
_symmetry.space_group_name_H-M   'P 1'
#
loop_
_entity.id
_entity.type
_entity.pdbx_description
1 polymer ?
#
loop_
_entity_poly.entity_id
_entity_poly.type
_entity_poly.pdbx_seq_one_letter_code
_entity_poly.pdbx_strand_id
1 'polypeptide(L)' 'MKNIKLKIARIEKGYSQQELANLVEVTRQTIGLIEKGKYNPTLNLCIKISKILDKTLNDLFWEEK' A
#
# COMPACT_ATOMS: atom_id res chain seq x y z
N MET A 1 -2.40 12.85 -3.76
CA MET A 1 -2.82 12.03 -4.91
C MET A 1 -3.21 10.65 -4.42
N LYS A 2 -4.30 10.10 -4.94
CA LYS A 2 -4.76 8.78 -4.53
C LYS A 2 -3.80 7.70 -5.01
N ASN A 3 -3.63 6.67 -4.20
CA ASN A 3 -2.81 5.53 -4.62
C ASN A 3 -3.71 4.37 -5.03
N ILE A 4 -4.20 4.45 -6.24
CA ILE A 4 -5.09 3.43 -6.80
C ILE A 4 -4.32 2.14 -7.07
N LYS A 5 -3.04 2.25 -7.42
CA LYS A 5 -2.22 1.06 -7.68
C LYS A 5 -2.13 0.17 -6.44
N LEU A 6 -1.96 0.79 -5.27
CA LEU A 6 -1.92 0.03 -4.02
C LEU A 6 -3.26 -0.64 -3.75
N LYS A 7 -4.35 0.09 -3.94
CA LYS A 7 -5.68 -0.46 -3.69
C LYS A 7 -5.94 -1.66 -4.61
N ILE A 8 -5.62 -1.54 -5.89
CA ILE A 8 -5.84 -2.62 -6.84
C ILE A 8 -5.00 -3.84 -6.48
N ALA A 9 -3.72 -3.64 -6.17
CA ALA A 9 -2.84 -4.74 -5.82
C ALA A 9 -3.31 -5.45 -4.56
N ARG A 10 -3.79 -4.68 -3.57
CA ARG A 10 -4.32 -5.24 -2.34
C ARG A 10 -5.53 -6.13 -2.65
N ILE A 11 -6.44 -5.62 -3.45
CA ILE A 11 -7.65 -6.35 -3.80
C ILE A 11 -7.32 -7.61 -4.60
N GLU A 12 -6.36 -7.52 -5.51
CA GLU A 12 -5.93 -8.67 -6.30
C GLU A 12 -5.40 -9.79 -5.41
N LYS A 13 -4.76 -9.44 -4.30
CA LYS A 13 -4.29 -10.44 -3.35
C LYS A 13 -5.37 -10.92 -2.40
N GLY A 14 -6.55 -10.32 -2.46
CA GLY A 14 -7.65 -10.71 -1.60
C GLY A 14 -7.58 -10.17 -0.19
N TYR A 15 -6.78 -9.12 0.05
CA TYR A 15 -6.65 -8.55 1.38
C TYR A 15 -7.60 -7.38 1.59
N SER A 16 -8.23 -7.34 2.77
CA SER A 16 -8.90 -6.13 3.21
C SER A 16 -7.84 -5.10 3.67
N GLN A 17 -8.27 -3.86 3.88
CA GLN A 17 -7.38 -2.85 4.44
C GLN A 17 -6.84 -3.30 5.80
N GLN A 18 -7.71 -3.91 6.63
CA GLN A 18 -7.29 -4.37 7.95
C GLN A 18 -6.28 -5.51 7.85
N GLU A 19 -6.50 -6.44 6.92
CA GLU A 19 -5.58 -7.54 6.76
C GLU A 19 -4.20 -7.08 6.32
N LEU A 20 -4.15 -6.18 5.34
CA LEU A 20 -2.87 -5.64 4.91
C LEU A 20 -2.19 -4.87 6.03
N ALA A 21 -2.96 -4.05 6.76
CA ALA A 21 -2.40 -3.28 7.88
C ALA A 21 -1.76 -4.20 8.92
N ASN A 22 -2.43 -5.31 9.24
CA ASN A 22 -1.89 -6.26 10.20
C ASN A 22 -0.59 -6.87 9.71
N LEU A 23 -0.53 -7.19 8.43
CA LEU A 23 0.66 -7.84 7.86
C LEU A 23 1.87 -6.91 7.83
N VAL A 24 1.66 -5.62 7.68
CA VAL A 24 2.76 -4.65 7.64
C VAL A 24 2.87 -3.85 8.94
N GLU A 25 2.10 -4.25 9.96
CA GLU A 25 2.24 -3.74 11.33
C GLU A 25 1.91 -2.26 11.48
N VAL A 26 0.85 -1.84 10.81
CA VAL A 26 0.32 -0.48 10.96
C VAL A 26 -1.18 -0.58 11.22
N THR A 27 -1.82 0.56 11.46
CA THR A 27 -3.26 0.56 11.65
C THR A 27 -3.99 0.56 10.31
N ARG A 28 -5.24 0.08 10.32
CA ARG A 28 -6.08 0.12 9.13
C ARG A 28 -6.22 1.56 8.61
N GLN A 29 -6.32 2.52 9.54
CA GLN A 29 -6.44 3.92 9.17
C GLN A 29 -5.25 4.37 8.34
N THR A 30 -4.03 3.92 8.68
CA THR A 30 -2.84 4.27 7.93
C THR A 30 -2.95 3.78 6.48
N ILE A 31 -3.38 2.54 6.28
CA ILE A 31 -3.56 2.01 4.93
C ILE A 31 -4.59 2.84 4.17
N GLY A 32 -5.71 3.15 4.81
CA GLY A 32 -6.74 3.98 4.19
C GLY A 32 -6.23 5.34 3.76
N LEU A 33 -5.41 5.97 4.61
CA LEU A 33 -4.85 7.29 4.30
C LEU A 33 -3.85 7.22 3.14
N ILE A 34 -3.06 6.15 3.06
CA ILE A 34 -2.14 5.98 1.95
C ILE A 34 -2.94 5.83 0.65
N GLU A 35 -3.99 5.04 0.67
CA GLU A 35 -4.79 4.82 -0.54
C GLU A 35 -5.51 6.09 -0.98
N LYS A 36 -5.83 6.97 -0.04
CA LYS A 36 -6.45 8.26 -0.37
C LYS A 36 -5.45 9.31 -0.79
N GLY A 37 -4.16 9.03 -0.66
CA GLY A 37 -3.12 10.01 -0.98
C GLY A 37 -2.94 11.07 0.08
N LYS A 38 -3.36 10.79 1.31
CA LYS A 38 -3.29 11.76 2.41
C LYS A 38 -2.18 11.47 3.41
N TYR A 39 -1.38 10.45 3.15
CA TYR A 39 -0.27 10.08 4.02
C TYR A 39 0.85 9.51 3.15
N ASN A 40 2.05 10.03 3.35
CA ASN A 40 3.23 9.55 2.63
C ASN A 40 3.93 8.52 3.50
N PRO A 41 3.88 7.23 3.10
CA PRO A 41 4.54 6.19 3.91
C PRO A 41 6.05 6.34 3.86
N THR A 42 6.71 5.87 4.92
CA THR A 42 8.17 5.78 4.93
C THR A 42 8.62 4.76 3.91
N LEU A 43 9.90 4.85 3.53
CA LEU A 43 10.46 3.88 2.60
C LEU A 43 10.34 2.46 3.16
N ASN A 44 10.62 2.28 4.46
CA ASN A 44 10.51 0.96 5.06
C ASN A 44 9.10 0.38 4.95
N LEU A 45 8.09 1.21 5.17
CA LEU A 45 6.71 0.76 5.03
C LEU A 45 6.40 0.42 3.58
N CYS A 46 6.87 1.23 2.64
CA CYS A 46 6.69 0.95 1.22
C CYS A 46 7.27 -0.40 0.84
N ILE A 47 8.47 -0.70 1.36
CA ILE A 47 9.13 -1.97 1.08
C ILE A 47 8.32 -3.14 1.64
N LYS A 48 7.83 -3.00 2.88
CA LYS A 48 7.00 -4.06 3.48
C LYS A 48 5.75 -4.33 2.67
N ILE A 49 5.06 -3.27 2.29
CA ILE A 49 3.83 -3.39 1.51
C ILE A 49 4.12 -4.06 0.17
N SER A 50 5.18 -3.63 -0.50
CA SER A 50 5.54 -4.19 -1.81
C SER A 50 5.82 -5.69 -1.71
N LYS A 51 6.55 -6.11 -0.68
CA LYS A 51 6.86 -7.52 -0.50
C LYS A 51 5.61 -8.35 -0.24
N ILE A 52 4.70 -7.84 0.60
CA ILE A 52 3.47 -8.56 0.92
C ILE A 52 2.59 -8.70 -0.31
N LEU A 53 2.55 -7.67 -1.14
CA LEU A 53 1.69 -7.67 -2.33
C LEU A 53 2.40 -8.24 -3.57
N ASP A 54 3.67 -8.63 -3.41
CA ASP A 54 4.45 -9.21 -4.51
C ASP A 54 4.55 -8.25 -5.69
N LYS A 55 4.83 -7.00 -5.37
CA LYS A 55 4.98 -5.92 -6.35
C LYS A 55 6.28 -5.19 -6.09
N THR A 56 6.72 -4.40 -7.06
CA THR A 56 7.88 -3.54 -6.87
C THR A 56 7.43 -2.19 -6.33
N LEU A 57 8.40 -1.41 -5.83
CA LEU A 57 8.10 -0.05 -5.39
C LEU A 57 7.58 0.79 -6.54
N ASN A 58 8.13 0.60 -7.74
CA ASN A 58 7.64 1.33 -8.92
C ASN A 58 6.19 0.98 -9.21
N ASP A 59 5.81 -0.28 -9.02
CA ASP A 59 4.44 -0.70 -9.30
C ASP A 59 3.43 -0.01 -8.40
N LEU A 60 3.83 0.32 -7.17
CA LEU A 60 2.87 0.76 -6.18
C LEU A 60 3.00 2.23 -5.82
N PHE A 61 4.21 2.79 -5.80
CA PHE A 61 4.43 4.08 -5.17
C PHE A 61 5.03 5.14 -6.08
N TRP A 62 5.50 4.78 -7.26
CA TRP A 62 6.07 5.75 -8.16
C TRP A 62 5.31 5.79 -9.45
N GLU A 63 5.11 7.02 -9.93
CA GLU A 63 4.44 7.21 -11.20
C GLU A 63 5.45 7.20 -12.32
N GLU A 64 5.03 6.63 -13.43
CA GLU A 64 5.80 6.72 -14.64
C GLU A 64 5.25 7.81 -15.52
N LYS A 65 6.14 8.49 -16.18
CA LYS A 65 5.73 9.54 -17.09
C LYS A 65 5.86 9.12 -18.52
#